data_7809ad83a288793d7d0a20572a3229ff
#
_entry.id   7809ad83a288793d7d0a20572a3229ff
#
_cell.length_a   1.000
_cell.length_b   1.000
_cell.length_c   1.000
_cell.angle_alpha   90.00
_cell.angle_beta   90.00
_cell.angle_gamma   90.00
#
_symmetry.space_group_name_H-M   'P 1'
#
loop_
_entity.id
_entity.type
_entity.pdbx_description
1 polymer ?
#
loop_
_entity_poly.entity_id
_entity_poly.type
_entity_poly.pdbx_seq_one_letter_code
_entity_poly.pdbx_strand_id
1 'polypeptide(L)'
;MTRTTLAGLIAGVALVAACGSDPEPVAEPASEPAPTTTEAEFTEPDADPPAEAEPDATDAAVEAETTEAKETYPSRIVSLSPTATEMLYAIGAGDQVIAVDDFSNYPADTADKMPGISGYDPNVEAILALEPDLIVTEGSNPDLIEQIERVGIAHWAGPAAVGLDDVYAQIEQLGAATGHLDTAVALTAEMSNRVDAVLARIADLDTPALSYYHELDPTYYSVTSETFIGTVYGLLGLVNIADAIEEESYGYPQLSAEFILEADPDLIFLACTKYCGETIDTVAARPGWDTLTAVGNGNVIELDDDIASRWGPRIVEHLEQVVDAVETVAVGAATNA
;
A
#
# COMPACT_ATOMS: atom_id res chain seq x y z
N MET A 1 -62.37 -16.04 -27.11
CA MET A 1 -63.25 -15.51 -26.06
C MET A 1 -62.35 -15.25 -24.86
N THR A 2 -61.98 -14.09 -24.36
CA THR A 2 -62.60 -12.80 -24.28
C THR A 2 -61.50 -11.74 -24.18
N ARG A 3 -61.63 -10.69 -24.97
CA ARG A 3 -60.82 -9.45 -24.87
C ARG A 3 -61.22 -8.68 -23.63
N THR A 4 -60.28 -8.02 -22.97
CA THR A 4 -60.58 -6.80 -22.24
C THR A 4 -59.41 -5.83 -22.32
N THR A 5 -59.65 -4.76 -23.06
CA THR A 5 -58.94 -3.49 -23.16
C THR A 5 -59.43 -2.54 -22.06
N LEU A 6 -58.49 -1.76 -21.46
CA LEU A 6 -58.79 -0.44 -20.86
C LEU A 6 -57.45 0.30 -20.77
N ALA A 7 -57.14 1.33 -21.61
CA ALA A 7 -57.44 2.75 -21.45
C ALA A 7 -56.85 3.31 -20.14
N GLY A 8 -55.73 4.06 -20.06
CA GLY A 8 -55.51 5.39 -20.60
C GLY A 8 -55.80 6.41 -19.49
N LEU A 9 -54.76 7.03 -18.88
CA LEU A 9 -54.93 8.33 -18.23
C LEU A 9 -53.64 9.17 -18.37
N ILE A 10 -53.77 10.25 -19.12
CA ILE A 10 -52.86 11.37 -19.26
C ILE A 10 -53.26 12.40 -18.21
N ALA A 11 -52.31 12.89 -17.43
CA ALA A 11 -52.32 14.18 -16.74
C ALA A 11 -50.94 14.40 -16.13
N GLY A 12 -50.24 15.48 -16.25
CA GLY A 12 -50.52 16.85 -16.62
C GLY A 12 -49.30 17.62 -16.17
N VAL A 13 -48.72 18.39 -17.09
CA VAL A 13 -47.58 19.30 -16.88
C VAL A 13 -47.97 20.38 -15.87
N ALA A 14 -47.17 20.58 -14.86
CA ALA A 14 -47.12 21.81 -14.07
C ALA A 14 -45.74 22.42 -14.12
N LEU A 15 -45.60 23.46 -14.95
CA LEU A 15 -44.52 24.42 -14.96
C LEU A 15 -44.64 25.25 -13.70
N VAL A 16 -43.61 25.24 -12.84
CA VAL A 16 -43.43 26.29 -11.83
C VAL A 16 -42.10 27.01 -12.14
N ALA A 17 -42.28 28.21 -12.66
CA ALA A 17 -41.22 29.19 -12.74
C ALA A 17 -40.99 29.76 -11.34
N ALA A 18 -39.77 29.68 -10.81
CA ALA A 18 -39.35 30.42 -9.65
C ALA A 18 -38.02 31.13 -9.93
N CYS A 19 -38.09 32.40 -9.70
CA CYS A 19 -37.19 33.50 -9.78
C CYS A 19 -35.71 33.22 -9.48
N GLY A 20 -34.90 33.93 -10.26
CA GLY A 20 -33.47 34.03 -10.09
C GLY A 20 -33.09 34.68 -8.76
N SER A 21 -31.95 34.23 -8.27
CA SER A 21 -31.11 34.97 -7.34
C SER A 21 -29.72 34.93 -7.92
N ASP A 22 -29.20 36.10 -8.28
CA ASP A 22 -27.82 36.30 -8.70
C ASP A 22 -26.86 35.88 -7.59
N PRO A 23 -25.74 35.22 -7.89
CA PRO A 23 -24.67 35.03 -6.91
C PRO A 23 -23.90 36.32 -6.74
N GLU A 24 -23.77 36.76 -5.48
CA GLU A 24 -22.87 37.83 -5.09
C GLU A 24 -21.41 37.48 -5.43
N PRO A 25 -20.57 38.46 -5.83
CA PRO A 25 -19.17 38.20 -6.14
C PRO A 25 -18.39 37.92 -4.87
N VAL A 26 -17.74 36.74 -4.85
CA VAL A 26 -16.78 36.34 -3.82
C VAL A 26 -15.55 37.25 -3.95
N ALA A 27 -15.24 37.98 -2.89
CA ALA A 27 -14.05 38.83 -2.79
C ALA A 27 -12.78 37.95 -2.78
N GLU A 28 -11.81 38.30 -3.63
CA GLU A 28 -10.44 37.77 -3.61
C GLU A 28 -9.80 38.02 -2.24
N PRO A 29 -9.08 37.05 -1.64
CA PRO A 29 -8.27 37.31 -0.46
C PRO A 29 -7.05 38.15 -0.83
N ALA A 30 -6.88 39.25 -0.13
CA ALA A 30 -5.76 40.17 -0.25
C ALA A 30 -4.42 39.47 0.03
N SER A 31 -3.46 39.71 -0.87
CA SER A 31 -2.07 39.24 -0.75
C SER A 31 -1.43 39.82 0.52
N GLU A 32 -0.92 38.97 1.39
CA GLU A 32 -0.04 39.36 2.49
C GLU A 32 1.31 39.86 1.95
N PRO A 33 1.86 40.95 2.52
CA PRO A 33 3.17 41.44 2.13
C PRO A 33 4.31 40.56 2.68
N ALA A 34 5.31 40.31 1.85
CA ALA A 34 6.53 39.59 2.17
C ALA A 34 7.28 40.23 3.37
N PRO A 35 7.93 39.41 4.22
CA PRO A 35 8.73 39.93 5.32
C PRO A 35 9.99 40.63 4.81
N THR A 36 10.17 41.88 5.23
CA THR A 36 11.36 42.68 4.99
C THR A 36 12.52 42.13 5.82
N THR A 37 13.57 41.69 5.17
CA THR A 37 14.84 41.31 5.81
C THR A 37 15.53 42.57 6.29
N THR A 38 15.61 42.75 7.60
CA THR A 38 16.46 43.77 8.21
C THR A 38 17.83 43.17 8.44
N GLU A 39 18.82 43.64 7.70
CA GLU A 39 20.24 43.38 7.95
C GLU A 39 20.60 44.04 9.29
N ALA A 40 21.01 43.22 10.27
CA ALA A 40 21.62 43.68 11.49
C ALA A 40 23.13 43.69 11.31
N GLU A 41 23.67 44.90 11.28
CA GLU A 41 25.10 45.24 11.28
C GLU A 41 25.74 44.73 12.57
N PHE A 42 26.68 43.80 12.46
CA PHE A 42 27.45 43.25 13.58
C PHE A 42 28.66 44.18 13.82
N THR A 43 28.66 44.98 14.88
CA THR A 43 29.84 45.68 15.39
C THR A 43 30.54 44.80 16.39
N GLU A 44 31.79 44.44 16.07
CA GLU A 44 32.71 43.80 17.03
C GLU A 44 33.08 44.79 18.14
N PRO A 45 33.11 44.36 19.41
CA PRO A 45 33.83 45.12 20.44
C PRO A 45 35.24 44.55 20.61
N ASP A 46 36.24 45.39 20.45
CA ASP A 46 37.60 45.24 20.92
C ASP A 46 37.61 44.89 22.43
N ALA A 47 38.24 43.81 22.78
CA ALA A 47 38.59 43.52 24.18
C ALA A 47 40.01 42.98 24.32
N ASP A 48 40.82 43.78 25.00
CA ASP A 48 42.17 43.47 25.49
C ASP A 48 42.21 42.13 26.30
N PRO A 49 43.32 41.43 26.25
CA PRO A 49 43.47 40.16 26.99
C PRO A 49 43.78 40.40 28.48
N PRO A 50 43.11 39.72 29.40
CA PRO A 50 43.52 39.67 30.79
C PRO A 50 44.56 38.59 31.05
N ALA A 51 45.41 38.90 32.01
CA ALA A 51 46.61 38.22 32.52
C ALA A 51 46.42 36.77 32.93
N GLU A 52 47.51 36.02 32.77
CA GLU A 52 47.77 34.67 33.28
C GLU A 52 47.45 34.53 34.76
N ALA A 53 46.63 33.53 35.09
CA ALA A 53 46.56 32.96 36.44
C ALA A 53 46.88 31.48 36.37
N GLU A 54 47.86 31.07 37.12
CA GLU A 54 48.34 29.69 37.26
C GLU A 54 47.24 28.74 37.80
N PRO A 55 47.25 27.47 37.40
CA PRO A 55 46.21 26.51 37.81
C PRO A 55 46.53 25.93 39.21
N ASP A 56 45.58 26.07 40.12
CA ASP A 56 45.53 25.26 41.32
C ASP A 56 44.92 23.89 40.98
N ALA A 57 45.75 22.88 41.07
CA ALA A 57 45.37 21.48 40.82
C ALA A 57 44.57 20.94 42.02
N THR A 58 43.25 20.81 41.82
CA THR A 58 42.44 19.88 42.61
C THR A 58 41.74 18.92 41.64
N ASP A 59 42.37 17.79 41.51
CA ASP A 59 41.91 16.58 40.87
C ASP A 59 40.60 16.12 41.56
N ALA A 60 39.48 16.32 40.93
CA ALA A 60 38.22 15.63 41.19
C ALA A 60 37.75 15.05 39.86
N ALA A 61 38.21 13.85 39.56
CA ALA A 61 37.65 13.03 38.51
C ALA A 61 36.17 12.82 38.81
N VAL A 62 35.32 13.66 38.16
CA VAL A 62 33.90 13.34 38.02
C VAL A 62 33.83 12.33 36.87
N GLU A 63 33.85 11.04 37.26
CA GLU A 63 33.40 10.00 36.36
C GLU A 63 31.95 10.33 36.00
N ALA A 64 31.76 10.91 34.83
CA ALA A 64 30.45 10.97 34.21
C ALA A 64 30.05 9.54 33.84
N GLU A 65 29.35 8.88 34.77
CA GLU A 65 28.55 7.70 34.41
C GLU A 65 27.57 8.17 33.31
N THR A 66 27.96 7.96 32.07
CA THR A 66 27.01 7.92 30.96
C THR A 66 26.17 6.68 31.21
N THR A 67 25.09 6.85 31.96
CA THR A 67 24.02 5.86 32.01
C THR A 67 23.42 5.88 30.61
N GLU A 68 23.91 5.00 29.73
CA GLU A 68 23.19 4.67 28.50
C GLU A 68 21.80 4.23 28.96
N ALA A 69 20.80 5.06 28.68
CA ALA A 69 19.41 4.68 28.87
C ALA A 69 19.21 3.43 28.01
N LYS A 70 19.06 2.27 28.65
CA LYS A 70 18.77 1.03 27.94
C LYS A 70 17.45 1.24 27.19
N GLU A 71 17.51 1.35 25.88
CA GLU A 71 16.33 1.43 25.04
C GLU A 71 15.48 0.19 25.34
N THR A 72 14.25 0.41 25.78
CA THR A 72 13.29 -0.66 26.05
C THR A 72 12.37 -0.74 24.84
N TYR A 73 12.54 -1.80 24.05
CA TYR A 73 11.68 -2.09 22.91
C TYR A 73 10.40 -2.82 23.36
N PRO A 74 9.32 -2.74 22.57
CA PRO A 74 8.09 -3.45 22.87
C PRO A 74 8.34 -4.95 22.92
N SER A 75 7.65 -5.61 23.84
CA SER A 75 7.72 -7.06 24.04
C SER A 75 6.37 -7.76 23.84
N ARG A 76 5.31 -6.97 23.68
CA ARG A 76 3.92 -7.42 23.55
C ARG A 76 3.22 -6.66 22.44
N ILE A 77 3.48 -7.06 21.20
CA ILE A 77 2.93 -6.41 20.00
C ILE A 77 1.63 -7.10 19.62
N VAL A 78 0.57 -6.32 19.41
CA VAL A 78 -0.65 -6.76 18.71
C VAL A 78 -0.62 -6.14 17.32
N SER A 79 -0.63 -6.98 16.27
CA SER A 79 -0.64 -6.53 14.89
C SER A 79 -2.02 -6.74 14.26
N LEU A 80 -2.62 -5.65 13.76
CA LEU A 80 -3.91 -5.60 13.10
C LEU A 80 -3.74 -5.24 11.60
N SER A 81 -2.62 -5.65 11.02
CA SER A 81 -2.28 -5.45 9.62
C SER A 81 -1.53 -6.68 9.10
N PRO A 82 -2.09 -7.42 8.14
CA PRO A 82 -1.41 -8.55 7.52
C PRO A 82 -0.05 -8.16 6.92
N THR A 83 0.02 -7.00 6.26
CA THR A 83 1.25 -6.46 5.68
C THR A 83 2.31 -6.20 6.74
N ALA A 84 1.95 -5.47 7.81
CA ALA A 84 2.90 -5.18 8.89
C ALA A 84 3.27 -6.43 9.70
N THR A 85 2.36 -7.40 9.83
CA THR A 85 2.66 -8.70 10.44
C THR A 85 3.79 -9.40 9.66
N GLU A 86 3.72 -9.46 8.33
CA GLU A 86 4.79 -10.01 7.51
C GLU A 86 6.11 -9.26 7.70
N MET A 87 6.07 -7.91 7.76
CA MET A 87 7.26 -7.09 8.03
C MET A 87 7.88 -7.41 9.38
N LEU A 88 7.07 -7.47 10.47
CA LEU A 88 7.53 -7.80 11.81
C LEU A 88 8.25 -9.15 11.87
N TYR A 89 7.70 -10.17 11.24
CA TYR A 89 8.33 -11.48 11.20
C TYR A 89 9.60 -11.48 10.35
N ALA A 90 9.59 -10.80 9.20
CA ALA A 90 10.74 -10.74 8.29
C ALA A 90 11.96 -10.04 8.91
N ILE A 91 11.75 -9.02 9.75
CA ILE A 91 12.83 -8.32 10.46
C ILE A 91 13.27 -9.05 11.74
N GLY A 92 12.61 -10.15 12.12
CA GLY A 92 12.96 -10.93 13.31
C GLY A 92 12.24 -10.52 14.60
N ALA A 93 11.22 -9.65 14.51
CA ALA A 93 10.41 -9.22 15.67
C ALA A 93 9.25 -10.18 15.99
N GLY A 94 9.15 -11.33 15.33
CA GLY A 94 8.05 -12.28 15.49
C GLY A 94 7.81 -12.76 16.92
N ASP A 95 8.88 -12.92 17.74
CA ASP A 95 8.74 -13.31 19.14
C ASP A 95 8.07 -12.24 20.03
N GLN A 96 8.12 -10.98 19.61
CA GLN A 96 7.45 -9.87 20.29
C GLN A 96 5.96 -9.81 19.97
N VAL A 97 5.51 -10.39 18.85
CA VAL A 97 4.10 -10.45 18.44
C VAL A 97 3.37 -11.45 19.30
N ILE A 98 2.37 -10.99 20.06
CA ILE A 98 1.56 -11.83 20.95
C ILE A 98 0.20 -12.18 20.37
N ALA A 99 -0.33 -11.35 19.45
CA ALA A 99 -1.57 -11.58 18.75
C ALA A 99 -1.58 -10.87 17.39
N VAL A 100 -2.33 -11.45 16.46
CA VAL A 100 -2.58 -10.89 15.13
C VAL A 100 -4.07 -10.95 14.79
N ASP A 101 -4.50 -10.19 13.79
CA ASP A 101 -5.87 -10.27 13.26
C ASP A 101 -6.11 -11.55 12.45
N ASP A 102 -7.39 -11.79 12.08
CA ASP A 102 -7.85 -12.98 11.36
C ASP A 102 -7.42 -13.03 9.87
N PHE A 103 -6.79 -11.99 9.33
CA PHE A 103 -6.20 -11.97 8.00
C PHE A 103 -4.68 -12.11 7.97
N SER A 104 -4.02 -11.98 9.12
CA SER A 104 -2.57 -12.11 9.28
C SER A 104 -2.12 -13.58 9.28
N ASN A 105 -2.16 -14.23 8.12
CA ASN A 105 -1.99 -15.67 7.92
C ASN A 105 -0.56 -16.08 7.50
N TYR A 106 0.40 -15.16 7.47
CA TYR A 106 1.79 -15.41 7.11
C TYR A 106 2.76 -14.68 8.04
N PRO A 107 3.88 -15.35 8.42
CA PRO A 107 4.23 -16.75 8.18
C PRO A 107 3.32 -17.73 8.94
N ALA A 108 3.52 -19.04 8.75
CA ALA A 108 2.69 -20.09 9.37
C ALA A 108 2.62 -19.97 10.91
N ASP A 109 3.63 -19.43 11.56
CA ASP A 109 3.72 -19.22 13.01
C ASP A 109 2.65 -18.24 13.54
N THR A 110 2.01 -17.45 12.69
CA THR A 110 0.91 -16.55 13.06
C THR A 110 -0.34 -17.33 13.48
N ALA A 111 -0.53 -18.55 13.00
CA ALA A 111 -1.72 -19.37 13.26
C ALA A 111 -2.01 -19.56 14.76
N ASP A 112 -0.95 -19.68 15.58
CA ASP A 112 -1.08 -19.84 17.03
C ASP A 112 -1.33 -18.51 17.78
N LYS A 113 -1.30 -17.37 17.04
CA LYS A 113 -1.44 -16.01 17.58
C LYS A 113 -2.71 -15.30 17.11
N MET A 114 -3.68 -16.03 16.55
CA MET A 114 -4.96 -15.53 16.05
C MET A 114 -6.08 -15.72 17.08
N PRO A 115 -6.32 -14.77 18.00
CA PRO A 115 -7.36 -14.92 19.02
C PRO A 115 -8.78 -14.62 18.51
N GLY A 116 -8.97 -14.43 17.20
CA GLY A 116 -10.25 -14.06 16.60
C GLY A 116 -10.53 -12.54 16.67
N ILE A 117 -9.50 -11.72 16.58
CA ILE A 117 -9.62 -10.26 16.45
C ILE A 117 -9.87 -9.94 14.97
N SER A 118 -10.97 -9.24 14.69
CA SER A 118 -11.25 -8.77 13.33
C SER A 118 -10.27 -7.67 12.90
N GLY A 119 -9.73 -7.77 11.69
CA GLY A 119 -8.93 -6.70 11.09
C GLY A 119 -9.77 -5.50 10.65
N TYR A 120 -11.08 -5.69 10.35
CA TYR A 120 -11.96 -4.62 9.88
C TYR A 120 -12.69 -3.88 11.00
N ASP A 121 -13.17 -4.62 12.02
CA ASP A 121 -13.92 -4.09 13.16
C ASP A 121 -13.33 -4.65 14.45
N PRO A 122 -12.12 -4.20 14.82
CA PRO A 122 -11.41 -4.72 15.96
C PRO A 122 -12.05 -4.34 17.27
N ASN A 123 -12.26 -5.33 18.14
CA ASN A 123 -12.75 -5.09 19.50
C ASN A 123 -11.61 -4.56 20.40
N VAL A 124 -11.64 -3.26 20.69
CA VAL A 124 -10.60 -2.58 21.48
C VAL A 124 -10.47 -3.18 22.89
N GLU A 125 -11.59 -3.54 23.55
CA GLU A 125 -11.54 -4.15 24.88
C GLU A 125 -10.82 -5.51 24.86
N ALA A 126 -11.04 -6.31 23.80
CA ALA A 126 -10.34 -7.59 23.62
C ALA A 126 -8.84 -7.39 23.37
N ILE A 127 -8.47 -6.36 22.60
CA ILE A 127 -7.08 -5.99 22.37
C ILE A 127 -6.41 -5.56 23.67
N LEU A 128 -7.04 -4.66 24.43
CA LEU A 128 -6.50 -4.14 25.69
C LEU A 128 -6.38 -5.24 26.76
N ALA A 129 -7.24 -6.25 26.74
CA ALA A 129 -7.15 -7.40 27.65
C ALA A 129 -5.90 -8.26 27.42
N LEU A 130 -5.24 -8.11 26.26
CA LEU A 130 -3.96 -8.74 25.97
C LEU A 130 -2.77 -7.96 26.55
N GLU A 131 -2.99 -6.80 27.15
CA GLU A 131 -1.97 -5.93 27.73
C GLU A 131 -0.81 -5.66 26.77
N PRO A 132 -1.07 -5.16 25.53
CA PRO A 132 -0.03 -4.83 24.56
C PRO A 132 0.76 -3.59 25.00
N ASP A 133 2.03 -3.53 24.64
CA ASP A 133 2.88 -2.34 24.77
C ASP A 133 3.09 -1.62 23.42
N LEU A 134 2.75 -2.28 22.30
CA LEU A 134 2.64 -1.68 20.96
C LEU A 134 1.45 -2.28 20.21
N ILE A 135 0.66 -1.42 19.56
CA ILE A 135 -0.37 -1.84 18.60
C ILE A 135 0.04 -1.35 17.21
N VAL A 136 0.01 -2.26 16.24
CA VAL A 136 0.37 -2.00 14.84
C VAL A 136 -0.88 -2.09 13.97
N THR A 137 -1.13 -1.07 13.13
CA THR A 137 -2.30 -1.01 12.24
C THR A 137 -1.93 -0.49 10.86
N GLU A 138 -2.90 -0.51 9.92
CA GLU A 138 -2.76 0.15 8.62
C GLU A 138 -3.08 1.66 8.67
N GLY A 139 -3.53 2.17 9.80
CA GLY A 139 -3.84 3.59 9.94
C GLY A 139 -5.17 4.03 9.31
N SER A 140 -5.94 3.10 8.74
CA SER A 140 -7.20 3.41 8.03
C SER A 140 -8.41 3.65 8.95
N ASN A 141 -8.30 3.31 10.24
CA ASN A 141 -9.38 3.45 11.23
C ASN A 141 -9.04 4.53 12.29
N PRO A 142 -9.43 5.80 12.08
CA PRO A 142 -9.10 6.90 13.01
C PRO A 142 -9.77 6.74 14.39
N ASP A 143 -10.95 6.13 14.46
CA ASP A 143 -11.64 5.92 15.74
C ASP A 143 -10.90 4.90 16.61
N LEU A 144 -10.33 3.87 16.00
CA LEU A 144 -9.46 2.89 16.67
C LEU A 144 -8.18 3.58 17.20
N ILE A 145 -7.54 4.38 16.36
CA ILE A 145 -6.31 5.10 16.72
C ILE A 145 -6.57 6.01 17.92
N GLU A 146 -7.65 6.82 17.88
CA GLU A 146 -8.03 7.70 18.99
C GLU A 146 -8.25 6.93 20.28
N GLN A 147 -8.86 5.74 20.23
CA GLN A 147 -9.08 4.90 21.40
C GLN A 147 -7.78 4.35 21.98
N ILE A 148 -6.83 3.91 21.13
CA ILE A 148 -5.51 3.44 21.53
C ILE A 148 -4.71 4.57 22.20
N GLU A 149 -4.68 5.75 21.58
CA GLU A 149 -3.97 6.92 22.11
C GLU A 149 -4.54 7.36 23.47
N ARG A 150 -5.85 7.33 23.64
CA ARG A 150 -6.53 7.71 24.89
C ARG A 150 -6.12 6.84 26.07
N VAL A 151 -5.78 5.58 25.85
CA VAL A 151 -5.31 4.66 26.91
C VAL A 151 -3.78 4.68 27.06
N GLY A 152 -3.08 5.42 26.22
CA GLY A 152 -1.62 5.66 26.35
C GLY A 152 -0.75 4.48 25.91
N ILE A 153 -1.27 3.58 25.05
CA ILE A 153 -0.48 2.51 24.43
C ILE A 153 0.24 3.06 23.20
N ALA A 154 1.48 2.65 22.99
CA ALA A 154 2.22 3.01 21.78
C ALA A 154 1.51 2.45 20.53
N HIS A 155 1.46 3.26 19.47
CA HIS A 155 0.82 2.89 18.22
C HIS A 155 1.76 3.18 17.04
N TRP A 156 1.82 2.25 16.09
CA TRP A 156 2.45 2.42 14.78
C TRP A 156 1.41 2.21 13.69
N ALA A 157 1.38 3.11 12.71
CA ALA A 157 0.50 3.02 11.55
C ALA A 157 1.32 2.94 10.27
N GLY A 158 1.03 1.91 9.44
CA GLY A 158 1.59 1.73 8.10
C GLY A 158 0.50 1.93 7.05
N PRO A 159 0.27 3.18 6.59
CA PRO A 159 -0.72 3.44 5.56
C PRO A 159 -0.34 2.72 4.26
N ALA A 160 -1.33 2.54 3.37
CA ALA A 160 -1.09 1.94 2.06
C ALA A 160 0.09 2.62 1.36
N ALA A 161 1.05 1.82 0.90
CA ALA A 161 2.21 2.30 0.17
C ALA A 161 1.78 2.82 -1.21
N VAL A 162 2.48 3.81 -1.72
CA VAL A 162 2.33 4.30 -3.11
C VAL A 162 3.36 3.64 -4.01
N GLY A 163 4.54 3.32 -3.48
CA GLY A 163 5.61 2.66 -4.20
C GLY A 163 6.54 1.87 -3.28
N LEU A 164 7.59 1.27 -3.85
CA LEU A 164 8.52 0.42 -3.10
C LEU A 164 9.30 1.19 -2.01
N ASP A 165 9.59 2.47 -2.23
CA ASP A 165 10.27 3.31 -1.23
C ASP A 165 9.47 3.42 0.07
N ASP A 166 8.12 3.49 -0.02
CA ASP A 166 7.26 3.48 1.15
C ASP A 166 7.31 2.13 1.88
N VAL A 167 7.37 1.03 1.12
CA VAL A 167 7.53 -0.32 1.70
C VAL A 167 8.83 -0.41 2.50
N TYR A 168 9.94 0.03 1.90
CA TYR A 168 11.24 0.02 2.57
C TYR A 168 11.24 0.90 3.81
N ALA A 169 10.67 2.11 3.70
CA ALA A 169 10.56 3.02 4.84
C ALA A 169 9.72 2.42 5.99
N GLN A 170 8.61 1.74 5.70
CA GLN A 170 7.76 1.09 6.71
C GLN A 170 8.49 -0.08 7.40
N ILE A 171 9.22 -0.90 6.65
CA ILE A 171 10.05 -1.99 7.19
C ILE A 171 11.10 -1.43 8.16
N GLU A 172 11.82 -0.37 7.77
CA GLU A 172 12.84 0.25 8.60
C GLU A 172 12.26 0.95 9.84
N GLN A 173 11.10 1.60 9.72
CA GLN A 173 10.37 2.18 10.85
C GLN A 173 9.98 1.12 11.88
N LEU A 174 9.42 -0.01 11.43
CA LEU A 174 9.13 -1.14 12.32
C LEU A 174 10.39 -1.72 12.93
N GLY A 175 11.48 -1.81 12.16
CA GLY A 175 12.80 -2.21 12.66
C GLY A 175 13.29 -1.32 13.79
N ALA A 176 13.21 0.00 13.60
CA ALA A 176 13.57 0.97 14.63
C ALA A 176 12.66 0.87 15.86
N ALA A 177 11.33 0.75 15.65
CA ALA A 177 10.37 0.67 16.74
C ALA A 177 10.50 -0.61 17.59
N THR A 178 11.01 -1.70 17.00
CA THR A 178 11.10 -3.03 17.66
C THR A 178 12.51 -3.45 18.06
N GLY A 179 13.53 -2.62 17.77
CA GLY A 179 14.94 -2.95 18.07
C GLY A 179 15.61 -3.85 17.03
N HIS A 180 15.06 -3.93 15.82
CA HIS A 180 15.53 -4.78 14.73
C HIS A 180 15.99 -3.96 13.51
N LEU A 181 16.42 -2.71 13.70
CA LEU A 181 16.76 -1.79 12.60
C LEU A 181 17.82 -2.36 11.66
N ASP A 182 18.89 -2.97 12.21
CA ASP A 182 19.97 -3.53 11.38
C ASP A 182 19.44 -4.65 10.45
N THR A 183 18.53 -5.49 10.95
CA THR A 183 17.89 -6.55 10.15
C THR A 183 16.94 -5.95 9.11
N ALA A 184 16.20 -4.91 9.47
CA ALA A 184 15.30 -4.20 8.56
C ALA A 184 16.06 -3.56 7.39
N VAL A 185 17.16 -2.86 7.67
CA VAL A 185 18.04 -2.26 6.63
C VAL A 185 18.65 -3.34 5.75
N ALA A 186 19.08 -4.46 6.30
CA ALA A 186 19.60 -5.57 5.51
C ALA A 186 18.52 -6.17 4.59
N LEU A 187 17.29 -6.32 5.09
CA LEU A 187 16.13 -6.82 4.32
C LEU A 187 15.78 -5.87 3.17
N THR A 188 15.66 -4.57 3.44
CA THR A 188 15.33 -3.58 2.39
C THR A 188 16.40 -3.51 1.33
N ALA A 189 17.68 -3.60 1.70
CA ALA A 189 18.78 -3.68 0.74
C ALA A 189 18.72 -4.96 -0.13
N GLU A 190 18.38 -6.12 0.45
CA GLU A 190 18.18 -7.37 -0.30
C GLU A 190 16.99 -7.24 -1.27
N MET A 191 15.85 -6.72 -0.80
CA MET A 191 14.67 -6.49 -1.63
C MET A 191 15.00 -5.57 -2.82
N SER A 192 15.67 -4.44 -2.59
CA SER A 192 16.09 -3.51 -3.63
C SER A 192 16.99 -4.17 -4.67
N ASN A 193 17.98 -4.95 -4.25
CA ASN A 193 18.87 -5.68 -5.17
C ASN A 193 18.09 -6.71 -6.04
N ARG A 194 17.09 -7.39 -5.47
CA ARG A 194 16.23 -8.32 -6.21
C ARG A 194 15.37 -7.57 -7.23
N VAL A 195 14.79 -6.43 -6.84
CA VAL A 195 14.03 -5.56 -7.75
C VAL A 195 14.91 -5.11 -8.92
N ASP A 196 16.13 -4.63 -8.65
CA ASP A 196 17.07 -4.23 -9.69
C ASP A 196 17.38 -5.37 -10.66
N ALA A 197 17.56 -6.59 -10.14
CA ALA A 197 17.80 -7.78 -10.95
C ALA A 197 16.60 -8.13 -11.85
N VAL A 198 15.38 -7.99 -11.32
CA VAL A 198 14.13 -8.19 -12.06
C VAL A 198 13.97 -7.15 -13.16
N LEU A 199 14.21 -5.87 -12.86
CA LEU A 199 14.14 -4.79 -13.85
C LEU A 199 15.18 -4.95 -14.95
N ALA A 200 16.37 -5.44 -14.64
CA ALA A 200 17.39 -5.73 -15.64
C ALA A 200 16.94 -6.82 -16.64
N ARG A 201 16.20 -7.84 -16.19
CA ARG A 201 15.64 -8.88 -17.08
C ARG A 201 14.69 -8.28 -18.11
N ILE A 202 13.82 -7.36 -17.68
CA ILE A 202 12.87 -6.67 -18.59
C ILE A 202 13.59 -5.74 -19.57
N ALA A 203 14.61 -5.01 -19.10
CA ALA A 203 15.34 -4.06 -19.95
C ALA A 203 16.06 -4.73 -21.13
N ASP A 204 16.39 -6.03 -21.00
CA ASP A 204 17.03 -6.81 -22.06
C ASP A 204 16.03 -7.38 -23.07
N LEU A 205 14.71 -7.25 -22.84
CA LEU A 205 13.68 -7.75 -23.75
C LEU A 205 13.39 -6.72 -24.86
N ASP A 206 13.53 -7.15 -26.12
CA ASP A 206 13.15 -6.35 -27.30
C ASP A 206 11.67 -6.64 -27.65
N THR A 207 10.77 -6.27 -26.72
CA THR A 207 9.32 -6.47 -26.89
C THR A 207 8.57 -5.15 -26.85
N PRO A 208 7.46 -4.99 -27.61
CA PRO A 208 6.56 -3.88 -27.39
C PRO A 208 5.99 -3.91 -25.96
N ALA A 209 5.54 -2.77 -25.48
CA ALA A 209 4.84 -2.70 -24.20
C ALA A 209 3.60 -3.62 -24.24
N LEU A 210 3.51 -4.56 -23.30
CA LEU A 210 2.39 -5.49 -23.19
C LEU A 210 1.27 -4.84 -22.36
N SER A 211 0.02 -5.05 -22.79
CA SER A 211 -1.16 -4.65 -22.06
C SER A 211 -1.56 -5.73 -21.05
N TYR A 212 -2.12 -5.28 -19.91
CA TYR A 212 -2.59 -6.22 -18.89
C TYR A 212 -3.96 -5.85 -18.32
N TYR A 213 -4.68 -6.87 -17.86
CA TYR A 213 -5.83 -6.79 -16.99
C TYR A 213 -5.48 -7.45 -15.65
N HIS A 214 -5.67 -6.72 -14.54
CA HIS A 214 -5.56 -7.27 -13.19
C HIS A 214 -6.96 -7.45 -12.61
N GLU A 215 -7.34 -8.70 -12.37
CA GLU A 215 -8.66 -9.04 -11.84
C GLU A 215 -8.60 -9.21 -10.32
N LEU A 216 -9.29 -8.31 -9.60
CA LEU A 216 -9.40 -8.37 -8.14
C LEU A 216 -10.47 -9.35 -7.68
N ASP A 217 -11.54 -9.53 -8.47
CA ASP A 217 -12.65 -10.43 -8.17
C ASP A 217 -13.46 -10.78 -9.44
N PRO A 218 -14.34 -11.81 -9.39
CA PRO A 218 -15.12 -12.25 -10.55
C PRO A 218 -16.20 -11.24 -11.02
N THR A 219 -16.35 -10.10 -10.36
CA THR A 219 -17.23 -9.01 -10.78
C THR A 219 -16.49 -7.93 -11.59
N TYR A 220 -15.24 -8.21 -11.98
CA TYR A 220 -14.39 -7.40 -12.85
C TYR A 220 -13.84 -6.12 -12.21
N TYR A 221 -13.75 -6.03 -10.88
CA TYR A 221 -12.96 -4.98 -10.27
C TYR A 221 -11.49 -5.14 -10.65
N SER A 222 -10.85 -4.01 -10.91
CA SER A 222 -9.45 -3.93 -11.34
C SER A 222 -8.72 -2.85 -10.54
N VAL A 223 -7.47 -2.60 -10.89
CA VAL A 223 -6.62 -1.55 -10.33
C VAL A 223 -6.18 -0.64 -11.47
N THR A 224 -6.02 0.67 -11.20
CA THR A 224 -5.37 1.61 -12.12
C THR A 224 -3.89 1.72 -11.82
N SER A 225 -3.13 2.34 -12.72
CA SER A 225 -1.69 2.63 -12.53
C SER A 225 -1.40 3.58 -11.36
N GLU A 226 -2.40 4.26 -10.80
CA GLU A 226 -2.28 5.14 -9.63
C GLU A 226 -2.26 4.38 -8.31
N THR A 227 -2.65 3.10 -8.28
CA THR A 227 -2.58 2.25 -7.08
C THR A 227 -1.17 1.72 -6.87
N PHE A 228 -0.86 1.24 -5.65
CA PHE A 228 0.40 0.54 -5.37
C PHE A 228 0.63 -0.63 -6.34
N ILE A 229 -0.39 -1.47 -6.55
CA ILE A 229 -0.32 -2.62 -7.46
C ILE A 229 -0.01 -2.15 -8.89
N GLY A 230 -0.73 -1.13 -9.37
CA GLY A 230 -0.48 -0.56 -10.70
C GLY A 230 0.90 0.07 -10.84
N THR A 231 1.39 0.76 -9.80
CA THR A 231 2.76 1.30 -9.76
C THR A 231 3.81 0.19 -9.90
N VAL A 232 3.60 -0.95 -9.25
CA VAL A 232 4.49 -2.13 -9.35
C VAL A 232 4.54 -2.67 -10.79
N TYR A 233 3.41 -2.82 -11.46
CA TYR A 233 3.37 -3.18 -12.89
C TYR A 233 4.01 -2.12 -13.79
N GLY A 234 3.86 -0.85 -13.45
CA GLY A 234 4.45 0.28 -14.16
C GLY A 234 5.99 0.24 -14.19
N LEU A 235 6.64 -0.31 -13.14
CA LEU A 235 8.10 -0.52 -13.12
C LEU A 235 8.56 -1.43 -14.26
N LEU A 236 7.70 -2.33 -14.73
CA LEU A 236 7.96 -3.28 -15.80
C LEU A 236 7.53 -2.74 -17.18
N GLY A 237 7.03 -1.51 -17.27
CA GLY A 237 6.58 -0.88 -18.51
C GLY A 237 5.30 -1.49 -19.09
N LEU A 238 4.49 -2.18 -18.26
CA LEU A 238 3.21 -2.74 -18.68
C LEU A 238 2.14 -1.65 -18.82
N VAL A 239 1.21 -1.84 -19.74
CA VAL A 239 0.11 -0.91 -20.03
C VAL A 239 -1.17 -1.42 -19.39
N ASN A 240 -1.74 -0.65 -18.48
CA ASN A 240 -2.94 -1.03 -17.75
C ASN A 240 -4.21 -0.70 -18.57
N ILE A 241 -5.04 -1.69 -18.89
CA ILE A 241 -6.29 -1.43 -19.62
C ILE A 241 -7.30 -0.64 -18.76
N ALA A 242 -7.21 -0.76 -17.42
CA ALA A 242 -8.13 -0.07 -16.50
C ALA A 242 -7.91 1.45 -16.46
N ASP A 243 -6.77 1.96 -16.91
CA ASP A 243 -6.50 3.41 -16.97
C ASP A 243 -7.39 4.15 -18.00
N ALA A 244 -8.05 3.42 -18.91
CA ALA A 244 -8.98 4.02 -19.85
C ALA A 244 -10.36 4.34 -19.21
N ILE A 245 -10.60 3.96 -17.97
CA ILE A 245 -11.84 4.23 -17.25
C ILE A 245 -11.77 5.61 -16.59
N GLU A 246 -12.61 6.54 -17.03
CA GLU A 246 -12.64 7.92 -16.55
C GLU A 246 -13.51 8.13 -15.28
N GLU A 247 -14.17 7.07 -14.78
CA GLU A 247 -15.02 7.16 -13.60
C GLU A 247 -14.18 7.32 -12.33
N GLU A 248 -14.65 8.15 -11.38
CA GLU A 248 -14.03 8.32 -10.08
C GLU A 248 -14.16 7.03 -9.25
N SER A 249 -13.07 6.27 -9.16
CA SER A 249 -13.03 4.93 -8.56
C SER A 249 -11.97 4.78 -7.48
N TYR A 250 -11.28 5.87 -7.12
CA TYR A 250 -10.14 5.83 -6.19
C TYR A 250 -9.06 4.80 -6.56
N GLY A 251 -8.90 4.58 -7.87
CA GLY A 251 -7.93 3.62 -8.40
C GLY A 251 -8.44 2.18 -8.55
N TYR A 252 -9.71 1.90 -8.21
CA TYR A 252 -10.31 0.55 -8.25
C TYR A 252 -11.58 0.51 -9.07
N PRO A 253 -11.51 0.68 -10.41
CA PRO A 253 -12.69 0.68 -11.27
C PRO A 253 -13.28 -0.72 -11.43
N GLN A 254 -14.60 -0.80 -11.57
CA GLN A 254 -15.27 -1.99 -12.03
C GLN A 254 -15.39 -1.93 -13.56
N LEU A 255 -14.73 -2.86 -14.24
CA LEU A 255 -14.80 -2.97 -15.71
C LEU A 255 -16.07 -3.71 -16.14
N SER A 256 -16.38 -3.68 -17.44
CA SER A 256 -17.37 -4.58 -18.02
C SER A 256 -16.71 -5.69 -18.83
N ALA A 257 -17.41 -6.82 -18.98
CA ALA A 257 -16.89 -7.92 -19.80
C ALA A 257 -16.68 -7.47 -21.27
N GLU A 258 -17.56 -6.62 -21.79
CA GLU A 258 -17.45 -6.06 -23.14
C GLU A 258 -16.22 -5.19 -23.30
N PHE A 259 -15.90 -4.35 -22.30
CA PHE A 259 -14.71 -3.52 -22.32
C PHE A 259 -13.42 -4.37 -22.31
N ILE A 260 -13.37 -5.41 -21.48
CA ILE A 260 -12.21 -6.31 -21.39
C ILE A 260 -12.00 -7.05 -22.72
N LEU A 261 -13.12 -7.50 -23.36
CA LEU A 261 -13.08 -8.15 -24.67
C LEU A 261 -12.63 -7.19 -25.79
N GLU A 262 -13.02 -5.91 -25.74
CA GLU A 262 -12.60 -4.90 -26.72
C GLU A 262 -11.14 -4.48 -26.53
N ALA A 263 -10.68 -4.38 -25.28
CA ALA A 263 -9.32 -4.03 -24.93
C ALA A 263 -8.31 -5.14 -25.30
N ASP A 264 -8.75 -6.41 -25.31
CA ASP A 264 -7.98 -7.61 -25.66
C ASP A 264 -6.58 -7.63 -25.05
N PRO A 265 -6.45 -7.70 -23.70
CA PRO A 265 -5.15 -7.62 -23.04
C PRO A 265 -4.22 -8.78 -23.39
N ASP A 266 -2.91 -8.51 -23.44
CA ASP A 266 -1.87 -9.50 -23.68
C ASP A 266 -1.67 -10.45 -22.48
N LEU A 267 -1.94 -9.94 -21.27
CA LEU A 267 -1.78 -10.64 -19.99
C LEU A 267 -3.04 -10.46 -19.13
N ILE A 268 -3.44 -11.50 -18.42
CA ILE A 268 -4.47 -11.44 -17.37
C ILE A 268 -3.86 -11.96 -16.07
N PHE A 269 -3.92 -11.16 -15.00
CA PHE A 269 -3.47 -11.53 -13.67
C PHE A 269 -4.69 -11.72 -12.75
N LEU A 270 -4.87 -12.92 -12.20
CA LEU A 270 -5.98 -13.27 -11.32
C LEU A 270 -5.54 -13.16 -9.87
N ALA A 271 -6.07 -12.20 -9.12
CA ALA A 271 -5.73 -11.95 -7.73
C ALA A 271 -6.81 -12.43 -6.72
N CYS A 272 -7.74 -13.27 -7.16
CA CYS A 272 -8.76 -13.91 -6.32
C CYS A 272 -8.84 -15.43 -6.56
N THR A 273 -7.69 -16.08 -6.57
CA THR A 273 -7.59 -17.53 -6.80
C THR A 273 -7.91 -18.32 -5.54
N LYS A 274 -7.38 -17.87 -4.40
CA LYS A 274 -7.53 -18.50 -3.09
C LYS A 274 -8.90 -18.24 -2.45
N TYR A 275 -9.38 -17.00 -2.51
CA TYR A 275 -10.59 -16.58 -1.80
C TYR A 275 -11.86 -16.66 -2.65
N CYS A 276 -11.76 -16.48 -3.98
CA CYS A 276 -12.88 -16.60 -4.91
C CYS A 276 -12.90 -17.93 -5.67
N GLY A 277 -11.76 -18.63 -5.73
CA GLY A 277 -11.63 -19.85 -6.51
C GLY A 277 -11.52 -19.60 -8.01
N GLU A 278 -11.13 -18.41 -8.44
CA GLU A 278 -10.87 -18.10 -9.84
C GLU A 278 -9.63 -18.88 -10.33
N THR A 279 -9.75 -19.41 -11.53
CA THR A 279 -8.70 -20.19 -12.19
C THR A 279 -8.63 -19.82 -13.67
N ILE A 280 -7.56 -20.23 -14.33
CA ILE A 280 -7.43 -20.13 -15.79
C ILE A 280 -8.65 -20.75 -16.49
N ASP A 281 -9.13 -21.91 -16.01
CA ASP A 281 -10.27 -22.61 -16.59
C ASP A 281 -11.59 -21.86 -16.38
N THR A 282 -11.84 -21.27 -15.21
CA THR A 282 -13.06 -20.48 -14.95
C THR A 282 -13.10 -19.23 -15.80
N VAL A 283 -11.99 -18.57 -16.00
CA VAL A 283 -11.84 -17.37 -16.82
C VAL A 283 -12.04 -17.73 -18.31
N ALA A 284 -11.39 -18.78 -18.80
CA ALA A 284 -11.53 -19.22 -20.20
C ALA A 284 -12.95 -19.70 -20.53
N ALA A 285 -13.74 -20.15 -19.55
CA ALA A 285 -15.11 -20.60 -19.73
C ALA A 285 -16.15 -19.44 -19.79
N ARG A 286 -15.74 -18.20 -19.51
CA ARG A 286 -16.63 -17.03 -19.58
C ARG A 286 -17.06 -16.76 -21.03
N PRO A 287 -18.29 -16.28 -21.27
CA PRO A 287 -18.78 -16.05 -22.64
C PRO A 287 -17.89 -15.08 -23.43
N GLY A 288 -17.32 -15.56 -24.55
CA GLY A 288 -16.47 -14.77 -25.46
C GLY A 288 -15.00 -14.66 -25.04
N TRP A 289 -14.62 -15.07 -23.83
CA TRP A 289 -13.25 -14.94 -23.35
C TRP A 289 -12.27 -15.88 -24.02
N ASP A 290 -12.75 -16.94 -24.65
CA ASP A 290 -11.96 -17.82 -25.52
C ASP A 290 -11.39 -17.11 -26.76
N THR A 291 -11.85 -15.89 -27.07
CA THR A 291 -11.33 -15.06 -28.15
C THR A 291 -10.23 -14.10 -27.71
N LEU A 292 -10.02 -13.90 -26.39
CA LEU A 292 -8.97 -13.02 -25.86
C LEU A 292 -7.59 -13.55 -26.19
N THR A 293 -6.70 -12.64 -26.58
CA THR A 293 -5.27 -12.94 -26.86
C THR A 293 -4.61 -13.61 -25.67
N ALA A 294 -4.83 -13.08 -24.46
CA ALA A 294 -4.27 -13.68 -23.22
C ALA A 294 -4.74 -15.12 -23.00
N VAL A 295 -6.03 -15.40 -23.19
CA VAL A 295 -6.59 -16.75 -22.98
C VAL A 295 -6.11 -17.71 -24.09
N GLY A 296 -6.13 -17.27 -25.37
CA GLY A 296 -5.71 -18.10 -26.49
C GLY A 296 -4.23 -18.50 -26.46
N ASN A 297 -3.38 -17.64 -25.88
CA ASN A 297 -1.94 -17.87 -25.76
C ASN A 297 -1.53 -18.49 -24.41
N GLY A 298 -2.45 -18.67 -23.46
CA GLY A 298 -2.16 -19.19 -22.13
C GLY A 298 -1.47 -18.18 -21.22
N ASN A 299 -1.69 -16.90 -21.43
CA ASN A 299 -1.11 -15.78 -20.66
C ASN A 299 -2.07 -15.32 -19.54
N VAL A 300 -2.83 -16.23 -18.96
CA VAL A 300 -3.63 -16.02 -17.75
C VAL A 300 -2.83 -16.55 -16.57
N ILE A 301 -2.49 -15.68 -15.63
CA ILE A 301 -1.58 -15.96 -14.53
C ILE A 301 -2.38 -15.94 -13.22
N GLU A 302 -2.38 -17.08 -12.53
CA GLU A 302 -2.92 -17.19 -11.17
C GLU A 302 -1.90 -16.64 -10.18
N LEU A 303 -2.29 -15.63 -9.41
CA LEU A 303 -1.47 -15.02 -8.36
C LEU A 303 -1.84 -15.62 -7.01
N ASP A 304 -0.93 -15.53 -6.04
CA ASP A 304 -1.29 -15.66 -4.62
C ASP A 304 -1.97 -14.37 -4.18
N ASP A 305 -3.25 -14.45 -3.77
CA ASP A 305 -4.08 -13.30 -3.40
C ASP A 305 -3.43 -12.44 -2.31
N ASP A 306 -2.78 -13.08 -1.33
CA ASP A 306 -2.13 -12.39 -0.23
C ASP A 306 -0.89 -11.62 -0.69
N ILE A 307 -0.09 -12.19 -1.60
CA ILE A 307 1.11 -11.53 -2.14
C ILE A 307 0.72 -10.39 -3.08
N ALA A 308 -0.30 -10.62 -3.92
CA ALA A 308 -0.75 -9.65 -4.91
C ALA A 308 -1.43 -8.41 -4.30
N SER A 309 -1.94 -8.51 -3.05
CA SER A 309 -2.70 -7.45 -2.38
C SER A 309 -1.96 -6.77 -1.23
N ARG A 310 -0.75 -7.22 -0.88
CA ARG A 310 0.02 -6.70 0.27
C ARG A 310 1.30 -6.00 -0.18
N TRP A 311 1.57 -4.84 0.39
CA TRP A 311 2.84 -4.11 0.20
C TRP A 311 3.91 -4.55 1.21
N GLY A 312 4.04 -5.87 1.39
CA GLY A 312 5.00 -6.47 2.34
C GLY A 312 6.31 -6.92 1.68
N PRO A 313 7.18 -7.60 2.44
CA PRO A 313 8.46 -8.08 1.92
C PRO A 313 8.35 -9.03 0.73
N ARG A 314 7.23 -9.74 0.60
CA ARG A 314 6.96 -10.68 -0.51
C ARG A 314 6.59 -10.01 -1.83
N ILE A 315 6.47 -8.68 -1.88
CA ILE A 315 6.19 -7.95 -3.13
C ILE A 315 7.24 -8.23 -4.21
N VAL A 316 8.46 -8.57 -3.82
CA VAL A 316 9.51 -8.95 -4.76
C VAL A 316 9.20 -10.27 -5.47
N GLU A 317 8.58 -11.23 -4.77
CA GLU A 317 8.11 -12.50 -5.36
C GLU A 317 7.00 -12.24 -6.39
N HIS A 318 6.11 -11.28 -6.12
CA HIS A 318 5.10 -10.85 -7.09
C HIS A 318 5.75 -10.28 -8.36
N LEU A 319 6.72 -9.37 -8.21
CA LEU A 319 7.46 -8.82 -9.34
C LEU A 319 8.16 -9.91 -10.17
N GLU A 320 8.81 -10.86 -9.51
CA GLU A 320 9.47 -12.00 -10.16
C GLU A 320 8.46 -12.83 -10.99
N GLN A 321 7.28 -13.13 -10.42
CA GLN A 321 6.22 -13.88 -11.12
C GLN A 321 5.70 -13.11 -12.34
N VAL A 322 5.51 -11.80 -12.23
CA VAL A 322 5.06 -10.97 -13.35
C VAL A 322 6.11 -10.94 -14.46
N VAL A 323 7.39 -10.81 -14.12
CA VAL A 323 8.48 -10.85 -15.12
C VAL A 323 8.58 -12.20 -15.82
N ASP A 324 8.42 -13.32 -15.09
CA ASP A 324 8.39 -14.66 -15.70
C ASP A 324 7.26 -14.78 -16.74
N ALA A 325 6.09 -14.17 -16.47
CA ALA A 325 4.97 -14.13 -17.41
C ALA A 325 5.33 -13.27 -18.64
N VAL A 326 5.91 -12.08 -18.46
CA VAL A 326 6.33 -11.18 -19.55
C VAL A 326 7.37 -11.86 -20.44
N GLU A 327 8.38 -12.50 -19.88
CA GLU A 327 9.40 -13.24 -20.63
C GLU A 327 8.79 -14.38 -21.44
N THR A 328 7.80 -15.09 -20.90
CA THR A 328 7.09 -16.17 -21.60
C THR A 328 6.38 -15.64 -22.84
N VAL A 329 5.71 -14.49 -22.74
CA VAL A 329 5.05 -13.83 -23.88
C VAL A 329 6.09 -13.39 -24.93
N ALA A 330 7.19 -12.78 -24.48
CA ALA A 330 8.27 -12.33 -25.36
C ALA A 330 8.87 -13.47 -26.18
N VAL A 331 9.15 -14.61 -25.56
CA VAL A 331 9.69 -15.81 -26.24
C VAL A 331 8.66 -16.39 -27.20
N GLY A 332 7.37 -16.45 -26.83
CA GLY A 332 6.29 -16.92 -27.68
C GLY A 332 6.13 -16.09 -28.95
N ALA A 333 6.23 -14.77 -28.85
CA ALA A 333 6.17 -13.85 -29.99
C ALA A 333 7.37 -14.06 -30.95
N ALA A 334 8.57 -14.24 -30.43
CA ALA A 334 9.78 -14.46 -31.24
C ALA A 334 9.77 -15.81 -32.00
N THR A 335 9.04 -16.81 -31.49
CA THR A 335 8.95 -18.15 -32.14
C THR A 335 7.89 -18.20 -33.25
N ASN A 336 6.95 -17.27 -33.27
CA ASN A 336 5.86 -17.20 -34.22
C ASN A 336 6.07 -16.18 -35.34
N ALA A 337 7.17 -15.40 -35.33
CA ALA A 337 7.56 -14.41 -36.33
C ALA A 337 8.57 -15.00 -37.32
#